data_6c5124b30fd38af9904e012e9bf10a2e
#
_entry.id   6c5124b30fd38af9904e012e9bf10a2e
#
_cell.length_a   1.000
_cell.length_b   1.000
_cell.length_c   1.000
_cell.angle_alpha   90.00
_cell.angle_beta   90.00
_cell.angle_gamma   90.00
#
_symmetry.space_group_name_H-M   'P 1'
#
loop_
_entity.id
_entity.type
_entity.pdbx_description
1 polymer ?
#
loop_
_entity_poly.entity_id
_entity_poly.type
_entity_poly.pdbx_seq_one_letter_code
_entity_poly.pdbx_strand_id
1 'polypeptide(L)'
;MPETPERHNFDEIWFVASNARGGYTQFRHCPVEENAARVRVKRAITEAIVDHHITPEVLEGALTRRGFTKTKAFLMERLPTEARTRTGNFGEVLASEHLRQRHGYDMPVFKLRYMDNPQMPMRGEDLVAFRLGKKKSITALCVGEAKAMQTFDSREVNDAHARLKTAYHPHPVSLMMISSILHDRKDKLAEQVDIILETLGTKPIRRENWIFIITGNTPRDPFSDIQADANVVENLTCVDVVLENLSDFVTDIFSTPLRRPR
;
A
#
# COMPACT_ATOMS: atom_id res chain seq x y z
N MET A 1 2.51 17.34 -18.72
CA MET A 1 2.89 16.52 -17.56
C MET A 1 3.94 15.55 -18.07
N PRO A 2 5.13 15.44 -17.46
CA PRO A 2 6.05 14.39 -17.85
C PRO A 2 5.38 13.05 -17.58
N GLU A 3 5.41 12.18 -18.58
CA GLU A 3 4.97 10.79 -18.44
C GLU A 3 5.70 10.19 -17.25
N THR A 4 4.94 9.66 -16.31
CA THR A 4 5.51 8.89 -15.20
C THR A 4 6.32 7.77 -15.84
N PRO A 5 7.63 7.61 -15.53
CA PRO A 5 8.42 6.55 -16.13
C PRO A 5 7.67 5.23 -15.90
N GLU A 6 7.65 4.37 -16.92
CA GLU A 6 7.05 3.04 -16.85
C GLU A 6 7.56 2.36 -15.56
N ARG A 7 6.80 2.48 -14.50
CA ARG A 7 7.07 1.77 -13.27
C ARG A 7 6.88 0.31 -13.61
N HIS A 8 7.95 -0.43 -13.59
CA HIS A 8 7.92 -1.84 -13.86
C HIS A 8 6.81 -2.47 -13.05
N ASN A 9 5.85 -3.08 -13.72
CA ASN A 9 4.76 -3.84 -13.09
C ASN A 9 5.37 -5.07 -12.42
N PHE A 10 5.92 -4.88 -11.20
CA PHE A 10 6.57 -5.96 -10.47
C PHE A 10 5.54 -6.95 -9.91
N ASP A 11 4.31 -6.52 -9.68
CA ASP A 11 3.26 -7.34 -9.12
C ASP A 11 2.95 -8.54 -10.02
N GLU A 12 2.76 -8.33 -11.32
CA GLU A 12 2.50 -9.42 -12.26
C GLU A 12 3.70 -10.35 -12.48
N ILE A 13 4.91 -9.81 -12.36
CA ILE A 13 6.15 -10.59 -12.51
C ILE A 13 6.40 -11.45 -11.27
N TRP A 14 6.02 -10.95 -10.10
CA TRP A 14 6.37 -11.54 -8.82
C TRP A 14 5.31 -12.46 -8.27
N PHE A 15 4.03 -12.10 -8.43
CA PHE A 15 2.93 -12.85 -7.85
C PHE A 15 2.13 -13.62 -8.89
N VAL A 16 2.03 -14.92 -8.67
CA VAL A 16 1.13 -15.79 -9.43
C VAL A 16 -0.08 -16.11 -8.59
N ALA A 17 -1.26 -15.78 -9.10
CA ALA A 17 -2.52 -16.11 -8.45
C ALA A 17 -2.66 -17.63 -8.36
N SER A 18 -2.80 -18.16 -7.13
CA SER A 18 -2.90 -19.60 -6.92
C SER A 18 -4.33 -20.09 -6.75
N ASN A 19 -5.19 -19.32 -6.09
CA ASN A 19 -6.61 -19.63 -5.89
C ASN A 19 -7.43 -18.34 -5.79
N ALA A 20 -8.60 -18.32 -6.43
CA ALA A 20 -9.60 -17.27 -6.26
C ALA A 20 -10.94 -17.90 -5.90
N ARG A 21 -11.52 -17.55 -4.76
CA ARG A 21 -12.85 -17.97 -4.35
C ARG A 21 -13.63 -16.75 -3.88
N GLY A 22 -14.71 -16.41 -4.57
CA GLY A 22 -15.73 -15.46 -4.08
C GLY A 22 -15.23 -14.12 -3.54
N GLY A 23 -14.19 -13.51 -4.07
CA GLY A 23 -13.57 -12.28 -3.57
C GLY A 23 -12.28 -12.51 -2.78
N TYR A 24 -11.93 -13.76 -2.49
CA TYR A 24 -10.67 -14.12 -1.85
C TYR A 24 -9.66 -14.54 -2.90
N THR A 25 -8.51 -13.88 -2.92
CA THR A 25 -7.44 -14.20 -3.87
C THR A 25 -6.16 -14.48 -3.09
N GLN A 26 -5.58 -15.65 -3.31
CA GLN A 26 -4.29 -16.04 -2.73
C GLN A 26 -3.18 -15.90 -3.79
N PHE A 27 -2.14 -15.17 -3.44
CA PHE A 27 -0.92 -15.03 -4.24
C PHE A 27 0.25 -15.66 -3.52
N ARG A 28 1.13 -16.33 -4.29
CA ARG A 28 2.39 -16.87 -3.77
C ARG A 28 3.55 -16.20 -4.46
N HIS A 29 4.56 -15.87 -3.67
CA HIS A 29 5.85 -15.51 -4.22
C HIS A 29 6.41 -16.74 -4.94
N CYS A 30 6.52 -16.67 -6.26
CA CYS A 30 7.34 -17.65 -6.97
C CYS A 30 8.80 -17.41 -6.56
N PRO A 31 9.54 -18.40 -5.98
CA PRO A 31 10.96 -18.27 -5.80
C PRO A 31 11.57 -18.00 -7.17
N VAL A 32 11.85 -16.75 -7.42
CA VAL A 32 12.58 -16.37 -8.62
C VAL A 32 13.99 -16.80 -8.33
N GLU A 33 14.46 -17.83 -9.02
CA GLU A 33 15.85 -18.25 -8.97
C GLU A 33 16.77 -17.02 -9.07
N GLU A 34 18.00 -17.10 -8.58
CA GLU A 34 18.98 -16.01 -8.54
C GLU A 34 19.34 -15.49 -9.94
N ASN A 35 18.34 -14.93 -10.62
CA ASN A 35 18.48 -14.43 -11.98
C ASN A 35 18.19 -12.92 -12.03
N ALA A 36 18.35 -12.33 -13.20
CA ALA A 36 18.12 -10.90 -13.44
C ALA A 36 16.69 -10.44 -13.07
N ALA A 37 15.70 -11.32 -13.08
CA ALA A 37 14.32 -11.00 -12.72
C ALA A 37 14.17 -10.74 -11.21
N ARG A 38 14.79 -11.54 -10.34
CA ARG A 38 14.81 -11.34 -8.88
C ARG A 38 15.45 -10.00 -8.51
N VAL A 39 16.59 -9.68 -9.14
CA VAL A 39 17.27 -8.40 -8.92
C VAL A 39 16.40 -7.24 -9.36
N ARG A 40 15.68 -7.38 -10.47
CA ARG A 40 14.79 -6.35 -11.01
C ARG A 40 13.58 -6.11 -10.11
N VAL A 41 12.91 -7.17 -9.65
CA VAL A 41 11.76 -7.10 -8.73
C VAL A 41 12.17 -6.44 -7.41
N LYS A 42 13.27 -6.89 -6.80
CA LYS A 42 13.81 -6.29 -5.58
C LYS A 42 14.10 -4.81 -5.75
N ARG A 43 14.66 -4.41 -6.91
CA ARG A 43 14.92 -3.02 -7.23
C ARG A 43 13.63 -2.21 -7.31
N ALA A 44 12.64 -2.71 -8.04
CA ALA A 44 11.35 -2.02 -8.21
C ALA A 44 10.61 -1.81 -6.88
N ILE A 45 10.64 -2.80 -5.98
CA ILE A 45 10.09 -2.67 -4.64
C ILE A 45 10.87 -1.66 -3.80
N THR A 46 12.20 -1.68 -3.86
CA THR A 46 13.03 -0.70 -3.16
C THR A 46 12.71 0.72 -3.63
N GLU A 47 12.53 0.93 -4.93
CA GLU A 47 12.11 2.20 -5.50
C GLU A 47 10.71 2.60 -5.02
N ALA A 48 9.76 1.67 -4.97
CA ALA A 48 8.42 1.92 -4.43
C ALA A 48 8.45 2.32 -2.94
N ILE A 49 9.26 1.64 -2.11
CA ILE A 49 9.46 2.02 -0.69
C ILE A 49 9.94 3.47 -0.59
N VAL A 50 10.94 3.86 -1.38
CA VAL A 50 11.44 5.25 -1.40
C VAL A 50 10.34 6.22 -1.82
N ASP A 51 9.63 5.92 -2.90
CA ASP A 51 8.57 6.77 -3.43
C ASP A 51 7.40 6.95 -2.45
N HIS A 52 7.09 5.93 -1.67
CA HIS A 52 6.05 6.01 -0.65
C HIS A 52 6.46 6.80 0.60
N HIS A 53 7.74 7.03 0.83
CA HIS A 53 8.24 7.79 1.98
C HIS A 53 8.73 9.18 1.65
N ILE A 54 9.17 9.44 0.42
CA ILE A 54 9.72 10.73 -0.02
C ILE A 54 9.20 11.05 -1.41
N THR A 55 8.80 12.31 -1.64
CA THR A 55 8.40 12.71 -2.98
C THR A 55 9.60 12.75 -3.93
N PRO A 56 9.41 12.43 -5.23
CA PRO A 56 10.49 12.49 -6.22
C PRO A 56 11.19 13.86 -6.24
N GLU A 57 10.45 14.96 -6.11
CA GLU A 57 10.98 16.32 -6.14
C GLU A 57 11.90 16.60 -4.95
N VAL A 58 11.54 16.11 -3.76
CA VAL A 58 12.38 16.24 -2.56
C VAL A 58 13.65 15.42 -2.69
N LEU A 59 13.54 14.20 -3.22
CA LEU A 59 14.68 13.31 -3.44
C LEU A 59 15.65 13.90 -4.48
N GLU A 60 15.15 14.34 -5.62
CA GLU A 60 15.95 14.96 -6.67
C GLU A 60 16.63 16.24 -6.21
N GLY A 61 15.87 17.10 -5.53
CA GLY A 61 16.41 18.32 -4.93
C GLY A 61 17.50 18.03 -3.88
N ALA A 62 17.37 16.96 -3.11
CA ALA A 62 18.40 16.54 -2.16
C ALA A 62 19.66 16.02 -2.88
N LEU A 63 19.49 15.22 -3.95
CA LEU A 63 20.59 14.73 -4.77
C LEU A 63 21.38 15.89 -5.39
N THR A 64 20.68 16.87 -5.95
CA THR A 64 21.29 18.05 -6.58
C THR A 64 22.06 18.91 -5.59
N ARG A 65 21.47 19.19 -4.41
CA ARG A 65 22.10 20.10 -3.41
C ARG A 65 23.14 19.43 -2.53
N ARG A 66 23.01 18.16 -2.23
CA ARG A 66 23.81 17.47 -1.19
C ARG A 66 24.69 16.35 -1.72
N GLY A 67 24.48 15.94 -2.97
CA GLY A 67 25.13 14.78 -3.58
C GLY A 67 24.64 13.45 -3.00
N PHE A 68 25.07 12.34 -3.60
CA PHE A 68 24.55 11.00 -3.32
C PHE A 68 24.69 10.56 -1.86
N THR A 69 25.87 10.72 -1.26
CA THR A 69 26.16 10.21 0.11
C THR A 69 25.29 10.88 1.16
N LYS A 70 25.16 12.22 1.10
CA LYS A 70 24.34 12.97 2.06
C LYS A 70 22.84 12.75 1.82
N THR A 71 22.43 12.56 0.57
CA THR A 71 21.03 12.21 0.25
C THR A 71 20.67 10.82 0.74
N LYS A 72 21.59 9.86 0.64
CA LYS A 72 21.39 8.53 1.21
C LYS A 72 21.22 8.60 2.72
N ALA A 73 22.04 9.35 3.44
CA ALA A 73 21.89 9.57 4.88
C ALA A 73 20.53 10.20 5.23
N PHE A 74 20.15 11.27 4.53
CA PHE A 74 18.86 11.92 4.69
C PHE A 74 17.66 10.96 4.45
N LEU A 75 17.75 10.10 3.44
CA LEU A 75 16.72 9.11 3.16
C LEU A 75 16.62 8.08 4.31
N MET A 76 17.77 7.61 4.83
CA MET A 76 17.80 6.66 5.94
C MET A 76 17.14 7.23 7.20
N GLU A 77 17.22 8.55 7.45
CA GLU A 77 16.53 9.23 8.55
C GLU A 77 15.01 9.27 8.38
N ARG A 78 14.50 9.15 7.14
CA ARG A 78 13.08 9.14 6.80
C ARG A 78 12.45 7.75 6.79
N LEU A 79 13.27 6.72 6.81
CA LEU A 79 12.81 5.34 6.83
C LEU A 79 12.80 4.78 8.26
N PRO A 80 11.85 3.88 8.59
CA PRO A 80 11.84 3.24 9.90
C PRO A 80 13.08 2.38 10.12
N THR A 81 13.55 2.35 11.37
CA THR A 81 14.69 1.53 11.80
C THR A 81 14.24 0.26 12.52
N GLU A 82 13.09 0.29 13.18
CA GLU A 82 12.55 -0.85 13.92
C GLU A 82 11.96 -1.90 12.99
N ALA A 83 12.25 -3.18 13.22
CA ALA A 83 11.82 -4.28 12.39
C ALA A 83 10.30 -4.36 12.23
N ARG A 84 9.55 -4.14 13.32
CA ARG A 84 8.08 -4.14 13.30
C ARG A 84 7.53 -3.04 12.39
N THR A 85 8.05 -1.83 12.50
CA THR A 85 7.60 -0.69 11.68
C THR A 85 7.98 -0.88 10.22
N ARG A 86 9.19 -1.40 9.94
CA ARG A 86 9.60 -1.77 8.58
C ARG A 86 8.65 -2.77 7.94
N THR A 87 8.28 -3.83 8.68
CA THR A 87 7.36 -4.86 8.20
C THR A 87 5.98 -4.28 7.95
N GLY A 88 5.45 -3.42 8.82
CA GLY A 88 4.18 -2.73 8.62
C GLY A 88 4.20 -1.83 7.38
N ASN A 89 5.19 -0.94 7.26
CA ASN A 89 5.32 -0.05 6.12
C ASN A 89 5.53 -0.82 4.79
N PHE A 90 6.29 -1.91 4.83
CA PHE A 90 6.42 -2.81 3.68
C PHE A 90 5.07 -3.37 3.23
N GLY A 91 4.26 -3.82 4.19
CA GLY A 91 2.90 -4.31 3.94
C GLY A 91 2.00 -3.27 3.29
N GLU A 92 1.99 -2.04 3.82
CA GLU A 92 1.23 -0.92 3.28
C GLU A 92 1.68 -0.57 1.85
N VAL A 93 2.99 -0.50 1.59
CA VAL A 93 3.53 -0.22 0.26
C VAL A 93 3.18 -1.33 -0.72
N LEU A 94 3.36 -2.59 -0.35
CA LEU A 94 3.09 -3.72 -1.24
C LEU A 94 1.60 -3.81 -1.60
N ALA A 95 0.71 -3.62 -0.63
CA ALA A 95 -0.73 -3.61 -0.86
C ALA A 95 -1.15 -2.42 -1.75
N SER A 96 -0.57 -1.24 -1.54
CA SER A 96 -0.80 -0.06 -2.36
C SER A 96 -0.39 -0.28 -3.82
N GLU A 97 0.78 -0.84 -4.03
CA GLU A 97 1.28 -1.12 -5.38
C GLU A 97 0.48 -2.24 -6.06
N HIS A 98 0.03 -3.26 -5.32
CA HIS A 98 -0.88 -4.29 -5.82
C HIS A 98 -2.19 -3.67 -6.33
N LEU A 99 -2.83 -2.80 -5.55
CA LEU A 99 -4.05 -2.10 -5.97
C LEU A 99 -3.81 -1.26 -7.22
N ARG A 100 -2.69 -0.54 -7.29
CA ARG A 100 -2.35 0.31 -8.42
C ARG A 100 -2.01 -0.48 -9.68
N GLN A 101 -1.11 -1.44 -9.56
CA GLN A 101 -0.53 -2.15 -10.71
C GLN A 101 -1.49 -3.21 -11.28
N ARG A 102 -2.15 -3.97 -10.41
CA ARG A 102 -3.03 -5.07 -10.84
C ARG A 102 -4.49 -4.67 -11.00
N HIS A 103 -4.96 -3.75 -10.17
CA HIS A 103 -6.38 -3.40 -10.11
C HIS A 103 -6.70 -2.00 -10.67
N GLY A 104 -5.68 -1.22 -11.04
CA GLY A 104 -5.84 0.08 -11.70
C GLY A 104 -6.49 1.16 -10.82
N TYR A 105 -6.32 1.06 -9.50
CA TYR A 105 -6.73 2.13 -8.60
C TYR A 105 -5.76 3.31 -8.68
N ASP A 106 -6.30 4.51 -8.53
CA ASP A 106 -5.51 5.73 -8.36
C ASP A 106 -5.31 6.02 -6.87
N MET A 107 -4.06 6.26 -6.49
CA MET A 107 -3.68 6.65 -5.12
C MET A 107 -2.93 7.98 -5.19
N PRO A 108 -3.65 9.10 -5.16
CA PRO A 108 -3.03 10.43 -5.34
C PRO A 108 -2.15 10.84 -4.17
N VAL A 109 -2.34 10.22 -3.02
CA VAL A 109 -1.58 10.49 -1.79
C VAL A 109 -1.03 9.21 -1.19
N PHE A 110 0.29 9.13 -1.07
CA PHE A 110 0.96 8.09 -0.29
C PHE A 110 1.13 8.60 1.15
N LYS A 111 0.42 7.99 2.05
CA LYS A 111 0.31 8.41 3.45
C LYS A 111 1.67 8.47 4.15
N LEU A 112 2.54 7.51 3.90
CA LEU A 112 3.87 7.43 4.53
C LEU A 112 4.79 8.63 4.26
N ARG A 113 4.51 9.43 3.22
CA ARG A 113 5.24 10.70 2.95
C ARG A 113 5.00 11.77 4.00
N TYR A 114 3.92 11.66 4.75
CA TYR A 114 3.43 12.68 5.70
C TYR A 114 3.59 12.24 7.15
N MET A 115 4.41 11.22 7.39
CA MET A 115 4.74 10.78 8.75
C MET A 115 5.62 11.81 9.45
N ASP A 116 5.18 12.28 10.63
CA ASP A 116 5.98 13.15 11.49
C ASP A 116 7.17 12.39 12.10
N ASN A 117 6.94 11.13 12.46
CA ASN A 117 7.95 10.26 13.04
C ASN A 117 7.97 8.91 12.28
N PRO A 118 9.07 8.56 11.60
CA PRO A 118 9.15 7.31 10.83
C PRO A 118 9.08 6.03 11.69
N GLN A 119 9.20 6.15 13.02
CA GLN A 119 9.10 5.00 13.93
C GLN A 119 7.68 4.79 14.47
N MET A 120 6.74 5.68 14.16
CA MET A 120 5.37 5.58 14.64
C MET A 120 4.39 5.31 13.48
N PRO A 121 3.43 4.38 13.65
CA PRO A 121 2.40 4.18 12.65
C PRO A 121 1.52 5.42 12.52
N MET A 122 1.15 5.78 11.32
CA MET A 122 0.14 6.80 11.09
C MET A 122 -1.24 6.28 11.46
N ARG A 123 -2.09 7.19 11.99
CA ARG A 123 -3.50 6.90 12.24
C ARG A 123 -4.29 6.81 10.93
N GLY A 124 -5.42 6.13 11.00
CA GLY A 124 -6.34 5.96 9.86
C GLY A 124 -6.06 4.65 9.10
N GLU A 125 -6.71 4.54 7.97
CA GLU A 125 -6.66 3.38 7.09
C GLU A 125 -5.29 3.23 6.44
N ASP A 126 -4.85 1.99 6.22
CA ASP A 126 -3.59 1.72 5.53
C ASP A 126 -3.72 2.03 4.04
N LEU A 127 -4.89 1.78 3.47
CA LEU A 127 -5.17 1.97 2.04
C LEU A 127 -6.38 2.87 1.84
N VAL A 128 -6.19 3.97 1.11
CA VAL A 128 -7.28 4.78 0.55
C VAL A 128 -6.94 5.09 -0.89
N ALA A 129 -7.80 4.61 -1.80
CA ALA A 129 -7.59 4.75 -3.23
C ALA A 129 -8.92 5.00 -3.96
N PHE A 130 -8.83 5.42 -5.20
CA PHE A 130 -10.00 5.74 -6.00
C PHE A 130 -10.06 4.94 -7.29
N ARG A 131 -11.22 4.48 -7.67
CA ARG A 131 -11.45 4.01 -9.02
C ARG A 131 -11.89 5.19 -9.87
N LEU A 132 -11.14 5.47 -10.91
CA LEU A 132 -11.44 6.57 -11.82
C LEU A 132 -12.19 6.06 -13.05
N GLY A 133 -13.30 6.71 -13.36
CA GLY A 133 -14.06 6.52 -14.58
C GLY A 133 -13.61 7.44 -15.71
N LYS A 134 -14.52 7.62 -16.70
CA LYS A 134 -14.32 8.57 -17.80
C LYS A 134 -14.12 9.99 -17.26
N LYS A 135 -13.25 10.77 -17.91
CA LYS A 135 -12.91 12.14 -17.53
C LYS A 135 -12.32 12.26 -16.11
N LYS A 136 -11.72 11.17 -15.59
CA LYS A 136 -11.14 11.11 -14.23
C LYS A 136 -12.15 11.38 -13.11
N SER A 137 -13.42 11.06 -13.31
CA SER A 137 -14.41 11.09 -12.23
C SER A 137 -14.21 9.93 -11.26
N ILE A 138 -14.30 10.18 -9.96
CA ILE A 138 -14.25 9.12 -8.94
C ILE A 138 -15.54 8.32 -9.01
N THR A 139 -15.44 7.01 -9.24
CA THR A 139 -16.57 6.08 -9.37
C THR A 139 -16.69 5.11 -8.20
N ALA A 140 -15.61 4.86 -7.50
CA ALA A 140 -15.59 4.09 -6.26
C ALA A 140 -14.46 4.54 -5.35
N LEU A 141 -14.69 4.40 -4.05
CA LEU A 141 -13.74 4.59 -2.98
C LEU A 141 -13.25 3.22 -2.50
N CYS A 142 -11.96 2.99 -2.59
CA CYS A 142 -11.31 1.83 -2.02
C CYS A 142 -10.79 2.17 -0.62
N VAL A 143 -11.10 1.32 0.35
CA VAL A 143 -10.60 1.40 1.74
C VAL A 143 -10.05 0.04 2.12
N GLY A 144 -8.88 -0.01 2.75
CA GLY A 144 -8.31 -1.30 3.12
C GLY A 144 -7.34 -1.27 4.28
N GLU A 145 -7.08 -2.45 4.79
CA GLU A 145 -6.09 -2.76 5.81
C GLU A 145 -5.04 -3.71 5.26
N ALA A 146 -3.79 -3.43 5.56
CA ALA A 146 -2.64 -4.26 5.20
C ALA A 146 -1.98 -4.82 6.47
N LYS A 147 -1.76 -6.12 6.49
CA LYS A 147 -1.09 -6.81 7.60
C LYS A 147 0.08 -7.62 7.07
N ALA A 148 1.28 -7.36 7.58
CA ALA A 148 2.48 -8.11 7.24
C ALA A 148 3.07 -8.76 8.48
N MET A 149 3.27 -10.08 8.45
CA MET A 149 3.73 -10.86 9.59
C MET A 149 4.54 -12.07 9.16
N GLN A 150 5.63 -12.37 9.86
CA GLN A 150 6.47 -13.54 9.55
C GLN A 150 5.70 -14.85 9.73
N THR A 151 4.91 -14.94 10.79
CA THR A 151 4.06 -16.10 11.08
C THR A 151 2.62 -15.63 11.14
N PHE A 152 1.74 -16.31 10.42
CA PHE A 152 0.32 -16.00 10.36
C PHE A 152 -0.34 -15.98 11.75
N ASP A 153 -1.14 -14.93 12.00
CA ASP A 153 -1.99 -14.79 13.18
C ASP A 153 -3.39 -14.32 12.74
N SER A 154 -4.40 -15.18 12.96
CA SER A 154 -5.79 -14.88 12.58
C SER A 154 -6.37 -13.67 13.32
N ARG A 155 -5.84 -13.32 14.50
CA ARG A 155 -6.29 -12.13 15.26
C ARG A 155 -6.05 -10.85 14.48
N GLU A 156 -4.90 -10.73 13.79
CA GLU A 156 -4.58 -9.56 12.97
C GLU A 156 -5.54 -9.42 11.78
N VAL A 157 -5.99 -10.55 11.21
CA VAL A 157 -6.98 -10.58 10.13
C VAL A 157 -8.36 -10.15 10.64
N ASN A 158 -8.77 -10.67 11.79
CA ASN A 158 -10.04 -10.33 12.42
C ASN A 158 -10.07 -8.86 12.86
N ASP A 159 -8.97 -8.32 13.39
CA ASP A 159 -8.82 -6.90 13.71
C ASP A 159 -8.94 -6.01 12.48
N ALA A 160 -8.32 -6.40 11.36
CA ALA A 160 -8.43 -5.69 10.09
C ALA A 160 -9.89 -5.64 9.62
N HIS A 161 -10.61 -6.79 9.68
CA HIS A 161 -12.03 -6.85 9.32
C HIS A 161 -12.89 -6.00 10.27
N ALA A 162 -12.66 -6.07 11.58
CA ALA A 162 -13.38 -5.26 12.56
C ALA A 162 -13.20 -3.74 12.32
N ARG A 163 -12.00 -3.30 11.96
CA ARG A 163 -11.73 -1.90 11.59
C ARG A 163 -12.53 -1.47 10.38
N LEU A 164 -12.56 -2.29 9.31
CA LEU A 164 -13.36 -1.98 8.12
C LEU A 164 -14.87 -1.89 8.42
N LYS A 165 -15.36 -2.69 9.40
CA LYS A 165 -16.78 -2.67 9.82
C LYS A 165 -17.15 -1.44 10.63
N THR A 166 -16.26 -0.95 11.49
CA THR A 166 -16.62 0.00 12.57
C THR A 166 -15.80 1.29 12.55
N ALA A 167 -14.48 1.22 12.53
CA ALA A 167 -13.61 2.37 12.76
C ALA A 167 -13.65 3.38 11.60
N TYR A 168 -14.00 2.93 10.40
CA TYR A 168 -13.97 3.74 9.19
C TYR A 168 -15.38 4.07 8.66
N HIS A 169 -16.38 3.97 9.52
CA HIS A 169 -17.74 4.29 9.16
C HIS A 169 -18.20 5.60 9.86
N PRO A 170 -18.86 6.54 9.18
CA PRO A 170 -19.35 6.51 7.80
C PRO A 170 -18.28 6.79 6.73
N HIS A 171 -17.13 7.36 7.09
CA HIS A 171 -16.06 7.70 6.13
C HIS A 171 -14.67 7.40 6.70
N PRO A 172 -13.68 7.14 5.82
CA PRO A 172 -12.28 6.99 6.20
C PRO A 172 -11.74 8.23 6.90
N VAL A 173 -11.01 8.04 7.98
CA VAL A 173 -10.37 9.13 8.72
C VAL A 173 -9.32 9.83 7.85
N SER A 174 -8.60 9.07 7.04
CA SER A 174 -7.57 9.61 6.14
C SER A 174 -8.12 10.44 4.98
N LEU A 175 -9.42 10.37 4.68
CA LEU A 175 -10.00 11.06 3.53
C LEU A 175 -9.93 12.59 3.67
N MET A 176 -10.09 13.13 4.88
CA MET A 176 -9.92 14.56 5.16
C MET A 176 -8.47 15.02 4.92
N MET A 177 -7.51 14.22 5.35
CA MET A 177 -6.08 14.50 5.10
C MET A 177 -5.79 14.48 3.59
N ILE A 178 -6.33 13.51 2.87
CA ILE A 178 -6.18 13.40 1.41
C ILE A 178 -6.76 14.63 0.72
N SER A 179 -7.98 15.07 1.09
CA SER A 179 -8.60 16.29 0.56
C SER A 179 -7.68 17.50 0.76
N SER A 180 -7.21 17.74 1.99
CA SER A 180 -6.31 18.86 2.30
C SER A 180 -5.04 18.85 1.43
N ILE A 181 -4.39 17.70 1.31
CA ILE A 181 -3.18 17.55 0.49
C ILE A 181 -3.46 17.80 -0.99
N LEU A 182 -4.60 17.34 -1.50
CA LEU A 182 -5.00 17.57 -2.89
C LEU A 182 -5.28 19.06 -3.16
N HIS A 183 -5.90 19.77 -2.23
CA HIS A 183 -6.08 21.22 -2.31
C HIS A 183 -4.74 21.96 -2.33
N ASP A 184 -3.81 21.61 -1.45
CA ASP A 184 -2.47 22.23 -1.42
C ASP A 184 -1.72 22.01 -2.74
N ARG A 185 -1.92 20.88 -3.39
CA ARG A 185 -1.36 20.55 -4.70
C ARG A 185 -2.13 21.14 -5.87
N LYS A 186 -3.29 21.77 -5.65
CA LYS A 186 -4.24 22.22 -6.67
C LYS A 186 -4.65 21.08 -7.61
N ASP A 187 -4.80 19.89 -7.06
CA ASP A 187 -5.25 18.71 -7.81
C ASP A 187 -6.76 18.76 -8.05
N LYS A 188 -7.19 18.45 -9.26
CA LYS A 188 -8.63 18.44 -9.65
C LYS A 188 -9.45 17.38 -8.92
N LEU A 189 -8.82 16.38 -8.31
CA LEU A 189 -9.53 15.41 -7.48
C LEU A 189 -9.98 15.98 -6.13
N ALA A 190 -9.41 17.10 -5.66
CA ALA A 190 -9.76 17.70 -4.38
C ALA A 190 -11.26 17.94 -4.23
N GLU A 191 -11.88 18.65 -5.18
CA GLU A 191 -13.31 18.93 -5.20
C GLU A 191 -14.18 17.66 -5.18
N GLN A 192 -13.73 16.61 -5.88
CA GLN A 192 -14.46 15.34 -5.90
C GLN A 192 -14.38 14.60 -4.56
N VAL A 193 -13.24 14.69 -3.87
CA VAL A 193 -13.06 14.13 -2.54
C VAL A 193 -13.91 14.88 -1.52
N ASP A 194 -14.02 16.20 -1.64
CA ASP A 194 -14.91 17.00 -0.79
C ASP A 194 -16.37 16.62 -0.97
N ILE A 195 -16.83 16.45 -2.21
CA ILE A 195 -18.19 15.96 -2.49
C ILE A 195 -18.43 14.59 -1.84
N ILE A 196 -17.44 13.70 -1.86
CA ILE A 196 -17.55 12.41 -1.17
C ILE A 196 -17.69 12.63 0.33
N LEU A 197 -16.90 13.50 0.96
CA LEU A 197 -16.97 13.80 2.38
C LEU A 197 -18.33 14.40 2.78
N GLU A 198 -18.87 15.30 1.98
CA GLU A 198 -20.14 15.96 2.23
C GLU A 198 -21.36 15.04 2.02
N THR A 199 -21.27 14.11 1.08
CA THR A 199 -22.41 13.27 0.67
C THR A 199 -22.42 11.88 1.31
N LEU A 200 -21.41 11.55 2.11
CA LEU A 200 -21.28 10.28 2.83
C LEU A 200 -22.41 10.09 3.85
N GLY A 201 -23.49 9.63 3.45
CA GLY A 201 -24.70 9.40 4.24
C GLY A 201 -25.98 9.67 3.46
N THR A 202 -25.91 10.52 2.42
CA THR A 202 -27.08 10.85 1.58
C THR A 202 -26.98 10.30 0.18
N LYS A 203 -25.79 10.24 -0.38
CA LYS A 203 -25.49 9.61 -1.68
C LYS A 203 -24.17 8.87 -1.59
N PRO A 204 -24.14 7.68 -0.99
CA PRO A 204 -22.89 6.96 -0.79
C PRO A 204 -22.27 6.59 -2.14
N ILE A 205 -21.00 6.98 -2.32
CA ILE A 205 -20.18 6.42 -3.39
C ILE A 205 -20.02 4.92 -3.13
N ARG A 206 -19.90 4.13 -4.18
CA ARG A 206 -19.57 2.71 -4.05
C ARG A 206 -18.27 2.56 -3.26
N ARG A 207 -18.34 1.87 -2.13
CA ARG A 207 -17.18 1.53 -1.32
C ARG A 207 -16.74 0.10 -1.65
N GLU A 208 -15.43 -0.07 -1.88
CA GLU A 208 -14.76 -1.35 -2.10
C GLU A 208 -13.78 -1.56 -0.94
N ASN A 209 -13.95 -2.64 -0.18
CA ASN A 209 -13.18 -2.91 1.03
C ASN A 209 -12.12 -3.98 0.75
N TRP A 210 -10.91 -3.80 1.28
CA TRP A 210 -9.79 -4.69 1.02
C TRP A 210 -9.08 -5.08 2.32
N ILE A 211 -8.76 -6.37 2.44
CA ILE A 211 -7.83 -6.89 3.44
C ILE A 211 -6.67 -7.52 2.68
N PHE A 212 -5.48 -7.05 2.93
CA PHE A 212 -4.27 -7.51 2.30
C PHE A 212 -3.34 -8.11 3.36
N ILE A 213 -3.10 -9.43 3.28
CA ILE A 213 -2.28 -10.16 4.23
C ILE A 213 -1.00 -10.60 3.54
N ILE A 214 0.14 -10.33 4.19
CA ILE A 214 1.45 -10.77 3.73
C ILE A 214 2.07 -11.62 4.82
N THR A 215 2.41 -12.86 4.51
CA THR A 215 2.94 -13.81 5.48
C THR A 215 4.24 -14.45 5.02
N GLY A 216 5.11 -14.76 5.97
CA GLY A 216 6.35 -15.52 5.72
C GLY A 216 6.13 -17.04 5.67
N ASN A 217 4.93 -17.50 5.99
CA ASN A 217 4.52 -18.90 5.95
C ASN A 217 3.17 -19.04 5.24
N THR A 218 2.86 -20.22 4.71
CA THR A 218 1.60 -20.47 4.02
C THR A 218 0.50 -20.82 5.02
N PRO A 219 -0.47 -19.92 5.31
CA PRO A 219 -1.61 -20.26 6.12
C PRO A 219 -2.55 -21.22 5.36
N ARG A 220 -3.24 -22.10 6.08
CA ARG A 220 -4.14 -23.08 5.45
C ARG A 220 -5.40 -22.41 4.90
N ASP A 221 -6.01 -21.52 5.70
CA ASP A 221 -7.24 -20.79 5.36
C ASP A 221 -7.26 -19.45 6.12
N PRO A 222 -6.57 -18.43 5.60
CA PRO A 222 -6.35 -17.18 6.35
C PRO A 222 -7.63 -16.38 6.61
N PHE A 223 -8.71 -16.67 5.90
CA PHE A 223 -9.95 -15.89 5.94
C PHE A 223 -11.14 -16.70 6.45
N SER A 224 -10.92 -17.89 7.05
CA SER A 224 -11.99 -18.76 7.53
C SER A 224 -12.93 -18.07 8.51
N ASP A 225 -12.39 -17.29 9.44
CA ASP A 225 -13.20 -16.59 10.46
C ASP A 225 -14.08 -15.49 9.81
N ILE A 226 -13.56 -14.80 8.81
CA ILE A 226 -14.33 -13.80 8.07
C ILE A 226 -15.42 -14.48 7.26
N GLN A 227 -15.14 -15.62 6.62
CA GLN A 227 -16.12 -16.38 5.85
C GLN A 227 -17.27 -16.91 6.72
N ALA A 228 -16.98 -17.21 7.98
CA ALA A 228 -17.97 -17.66 8.96
C ALA A 228 -18.77 -16.51 9.61
N ASP A 229 -18.34 -15.25 9.45
CA ASP A 229 -19.02 -14.08 10.02
C ASP A 229 -20.31 -13.79 9.23
N ALA A 230 -21.45 -13.81 9.90
CA ALA A 230 -22.75 -13.47 9.30
C ALA A 230 -22.86 -12.01 8.85
N ASN A 231 -21.96 -11.14 9.33
CA ASN A 231 -21.94 -9.71 9.07
C ASN A 231 -20.64 -9.27 8.37
N VAL A 232 -20.27 -9.96 7.31
CA VAL A 232 -19.10 -9.55 6.48
C VAL A 232 -19.35 -8.17 5.91
N VAL A 233 -18.31 -7.32 5.93
CA VAL A 233 -18.39 -6.00 5.31
C VAL A 233 -18.66 -6.12 3.80
N GLU A 234 -19.53 -5.27 3.29
CA GLU A 234 -19.92 -5.30 1.88
C GLU A 234 -18.74 -5.03 0.93
N ASN A 235 -18.79 -5.63 -0.25
CA ASN A 235 -17.77 -5.48 -1.30
C ASN A 235 -16.34 -5.74 -0.80
N LEU A 236 -16.16 -6.76 0.05
CA LEU A 236 -14.87 -7.15 0.59
C LEU A 236 -14.08 -7.99 -0.40
N THR A 237 -12.83 -7.63 -0.64
CA THR A 237 -11.82 -8.45 -1.31
C THR A 237 -10.69 -8.75 -0.33
N CYS A 238 -10.35 -10.02 -0.17
CA CYS A 238 -9.23 -10.46 0.65
C CYS A 238 -8.12 -11.01 -0.24
N VAL A 239 -6.89 -10.61 0.05
CA VAL A 239 -5.68 -11.03 -0.67
C VAL A 239 -4.69 -11.58 0.35
N ASP A 240 -4.20 -12.79 0.10
CA ASP A 240 -3.12 -13.40 0.87
C ASP A 240 -1.89 -13.56 -0.03
N VAL A 241 -0.79 -12.98 0.40
CA VAL A 241 0.51 -13.06 -0.26
C VAL A 241 1.47 -13.80 0.64
N VAL A 242 1.99 -14.91 0.15
CA VAL A 242 3.03 -15.67 0.85
C VAL A 242 4.40 -15.28 0.30
N LEU A 243 5.24 -14.75 1.17
CA LEU A 243 6.58 -14.28 0.85
C LEU A 243 7.59 -14.97 1.77
N GLU A 244 8.22 -16.03 1.29
CA GLU A 244 9.21 -16.77 2.06
C GLU A 244 10.33 -15.87 2.56
N ASN A 245 10.77 -16.10 3.80
CA ASN A 245 11.81 -15.30 4.45
C ASN A 245 11.47 -13.78 4.48
N LEU A 246 10.20 -13.45 4.74
CA LEU A 246 9.69 -12.07 4.75
C LEU A 246 10.58 -11.13 5.58
N SER A 247 10.97 -11.50 6.79
CA SER A 247 11.76 -10.66 7.69
C SER A 247 13.12 -10.28 7.11
N ASP A 248 13.81 -11.25 6.50
CA ASP A 248 15.12 -11.03 5.87
C ASP A 248 14.98 -10.17 4.62
N PHE A 249 13.94 -10.44 3.82
CA PHE A 249 13.65 -9.67 2.62
C PHE A 249 13.35 -8.20 2.94
N VAL A 250 12.51 -7.94 3.95
CA VAL A 250 12.20 -6.59 4.41
C VAL A 250 13.46 -5.88 4.94
N THR A 251 14.26 -6.58 5.76
CA THR A 251 15.51 -6.03 6.29
C THR A 251 16.46 -5.61 5.17
N ASP A 252 16.59 -6.43 4.15
CA ASP A 252 17.48 -6.17 3.02
C ASP A 252 17.01 -4.96 2.18
N ILE A 253 15.71 -4.84 1.90
CA ILE A 253 15.14 -3.70 1.16
C ILE A 253 15.39 -2.38 1.89
N PHE A 254 15.11 -2.32 3.19
CA PHE A 254 15.28 -1.09 3.98
C PHE A 254 16.75 -0.75 4.27
N SER A 255 17.66 -1.70 4.17
CA SER A 255 19.09 -1.47 4.38
C SER A 255 19.79 -0.81 3.19
N THR A 256 19.23 -0.91 1.99
CA THR A 256 19.84 -0.39 0.77
C THR A 256 18.84 0.37 -0.12
N PRO A 257 18.23 1.45 0.41
CA PRO A 257 17.12 2.12 -0.28
C PRO A 257 17.57 2.96 -1.49
N LEU A 258 18.84 3.36 -1.54
CA LEU A 258 19.40 4.14 -2.64
C LEU A 258 20.65 3.43 -3.20
N ARG A 259 20.64 3.24 -4.51
CA ARG A 259 21.82 2.78 -5.26
C ARG A 259 22.33 3.92 -6.14
N ARG A 260 23.64 4.02 -6.32
CA ARG A 260 24.20 4.97 -7.30
C ARG A 260 23.65 4.64 -8.69
N PRO A 261 23.17 5.64 -9.45
CA PRO A 261 22.95 5.44 -10.87
C PRO A 261 24.24 4.89 -11.51
N ARG A 262 24.09 3.92 -12.36
CA ARG A 262 25.23 3.43 -13.17
C ARG A 262 25.55 4.42 -14.27
#